data_77bd81666f3956e6a12691b64babff9e
#
_entry.id   77bd81666f3956e6a12691b64babff9e
#
_cell.length_a   1.000
_cell.length_b   1.000
_cell.length_c   1.000
_cell.angle_alpha   90.00
_cell.angle_beta   90.00
_cell.angle_gamma   90.00
#
_symmetry.space_group_name_H-M   'P 1'
#
loop_
_entity.id
_entity.type
_entity.pdbx_description
1 polymer ?
#
loop_
_entity_poly.entity_id
_entity_poly.type
_entity_poly.pdbx_seq_one_letter_code
_entity_poly.pdbx_strand_id
1 'polypeptide(L)'
;MTLPPFHLAFPVDDLAAARRFYGGLLGCAEGRSADHWVDFDLHGHQIVAHLAPDAVRARASNPVDGEDVPVPHFGLVLAMADWKALADRLRSAGTKFVIEPTVRFEGQPGEQATMFLLDPAGNALEFKAMADPAKLFAKN
;
A
#
# COMPACT_ATOMS: atom_id res chain seq x y z
N MET A 1 10.16 -3.17 -22.78
CA MET A 1 9.17 -2.09 -22.60
C MET A 1 8.96 -1.83 -21.13
N THR A 2 9.17 -0.61 -20.70
CA THR A 2 8.91 -0.20 -19.30
C THR A 2 7.43 0.16 -19.15
N LEU A 3 6.86 -0.20 -18.00
CA LEU A 3 5.52 0.26 -17.66
C LEU A 3 5.55 1.77 -17.38
N PRO A 4 4.55 2.52 -17.83
CA PRO A 4 4.46 3.92 -17.46
C PRO A 4 4.19 4.04 -15.95
N PRO A 5 4.73 5.06 -15.27
CA PRO A 5 4.40 5.30 -13.87
C PRO A 5 2.90 5.51 -13.69
N PHE A 6 2.33 4.85 -12.70
CA PHE A 6 0.96 5.10 -12.27
C PHE A 6 0.94 6.37 -11.42
N HIS A 7 -0.13 7.13 -11.50
CA HIS A 7 -0.33 8.36 -10.73
C HIS A 7 -1.62 8.24 -9.92
N LEU A 8 -1.55 8.51 -8.63
CA LEU A 8 -2.68 8.47 -7.72
C LEU A 8 -2.61 9.66 -6.77
N ALA A 9 -3.70 10.41 -6.65
CA ALA A 9 -3.84 11.46 -5.64
C ALA A 9 -4.87 11.02 -4.59
N PHE A 10 -4.59 11.24 -3.32
CA PHE A 10 -5.46 10.84 -2.23
C PHE A 10 -5.48 11.91 -1.12
N PRO A 11 -6.57 11.99 -0.34
CA PRO A 11 -6.67 13.01 0.69
C PRO A 11 -5.95 12.61 1.97
N VAL A 12 -5.34 13.59 2.62
CA VAL A 12 -4.80 13.46 3.97
C VAL A 12 -5.22 14.67 4.80
N ASP A 13 -5.14 14.56 6.10
CA ASP A 13 -5.48 15.64 7.03
C ASP A 13 -4.25 16.26 7.69
N ASP A 14 -3.06 15.73 7.46
CA ASP A 14 -1.81 16.19 8.06
C ASP A 14 -0.63 15.82 7.17
N LEU A 15 -0.04 16.80 6.50
CA LEU A 15 1.11 16.54 5.60
C LEU A 15 2.36 16.07 6.34
N ALA A 16 2.61 16.57 7.55
CA ALA A 16 3.76 16.13 8.34
C ALA A 16 3.65 14.65 8.70
N ALA A 17 2.44 14.20 9.08
CA ALA A 17 2.18 12.79 9.36
C ALA A 17 2.33 11.94 8.08
N ALA A 18 1.84 12.44 6.94
CA ALA A 18 2.00 11.76 5.66
C ALA A 18 3.49 11.58 5.31
N ARG A 19 4.32 12.62 5.52
CA ARG A 19 5.75 12.53 5.30
C ARG A 19 6.42 11.48 6.17
N ARG A 20 6.05 11.41 7.44
CA ARG A 20 6.59 10.39 8.36
C ARG A 20 6.20 8.98 7.92
N PHE A 21 4.99 8.81 7.43
CA PHE A 21 4.51 7.50 6.98
C PHE A 21 5.10 7.10 5.63
N TYR A 22 4.87 7.89 4.59
CA TYR A 22 5.33 7.53 3.23
C TYR A 22 6.84 7.68 3.08
N GLY A 23 7.40 8.77 3.57
CA GLY A 23 8.84 9.02 3.48
C GLY A 23 9.65 8.27 4.51
N GLY A 24 9.19 8.26 5.77
CA GLY A 24 9.90 7.63 6.87
C GLY A 24 9.70 6.13 6.94
N LEU A 25 8.46 5.68 7.12
CA LEU A 25 8.15 4.26 7.33
C LEU A 25 8.27 3.45 6.04
N LEU A 26 7.66 3.90 4.96
CA LEU A 26 7.69 3.19 3.67
C LEU A 26 8.96 3.46 2.86
N GLY A 27 9.70 4.51 3.21
CA GLY A 27 10.97 4.82 2.54
C GLY A 27 10.84 5.45 1.15
N CYS A 28 9.69 6.06 0.85
CA CYS A 28 9.48 6.75 -0.43
C CYS A 28 10.28 8.07 -0.46
N ALA A 29 11.01 8.31 -1.55
CA ALA A 29 11.62 9.62 -1.76
C ALA A 29 10.53 10.66 -2.02
N GLU A 30 10.69 11.88 -1.49
CA GLU A 30 9.81 12.98 -1.83
C GLU A 30 10.17 13.56 -3.19
N GLY A 31 9.15 13.91 -3.96
CA GLY A 31 9.30 14.70 -5.16
C GLY A 31 9.00 16.17 -4.86
N ARG A 32 8.13 16.77 -5.68
CA ARG A 32 7.71 18.15 -5.49
C ARG A 32 6.71 18.26 -4.35
N SER A 33 6.61 19.44 -3.78
CA SER A 33 5.60 19.74 -2.76
C SER A 33 5.21 21.23 -2.80
N ALA A 34 4.08 21.51 -2.17
CA ALA A 34 3.61 22.86 -1.91
C ALA A 34 2.89 22.85 -0.56
N ASP A 35 2.22 23.93 -0.20
CA ASP A 35 1.59 24.04 1.13
C ASP A 35 0.46 23.02 1.35
N HIS A 36 -0.14 22.48 0.28
CA HIS A 36 -1.32 21.64 0.37
C HIS A 36 -1.13 20.24 -0.24
N TRP A 37 0.08 19.88 -0.68
CA TRP A 37 0.31 18.58 -1.26
C TRP A 37 1.79 18.22 -1.24
N VAL A 38 2.08 16.91 -1.31
CA VAL A 38 3.42 16.37 -1.43
C VAL A 38 3.40 15.12 -2.31
N ASP A 39 4.35 15.08 -3.27
CA ASP A 39 4.56 13.91 -4.14
C ASP A 39 5.51 12.94 -3.47
N PHE A 40 5.25 11.64 -3.64
CA PHE A 40 6.16 10.58 -3.23
C PHE A 40 6.42 9.64 -4.40
N ASP A 41 7.64 9.13 -4.45
CA ASP A 41 8.04 8.08 -5.38
C ASP A 41 7.82 6.72 -4.70
N LEU A 42 6.76 6.01 -5.09
CA LEU A 42 6.45 4.68 -4.58
C LEU A 42 6.89 3.65 -5.62
N HIS A 43 8.11 3.17 -5.50
CA HIS A 43 8.71 2.19 -6.44
C HIS A 43 8.60 2.64 -7.91
N GLY A 44 8.84 3.93 -8.17
CA GLY A 44 8.75 4.48 -9.53
C GLY A 44 7.37 4.99 -9.92
N HIS A 45 6.35 4.80 -9.07
CA HIS A 45 5.02 5.36 -9.30
C HIS A 45 4.85 6.65 -8.50
N GLN A 46 4.06 7.57 -9.04
CA GLN A 46 3.83 8.85 -8.36
C GLN A 46 2.54 8.80 -7.57
N ILE A 47 2.64 8.94 -6.26
CA ILE A 47 1.48 9.13 -5.40
C ILE A 47 1.55 10.52 -4.79
N VAL A 48 0.40 11.15 -4.59
CA VAL A 48 0.32 12.53 -4.12
C VAL A 48 -0.63 12.61 -2.93
N ALA A 49 -0.09 13.00 -1.78
CA ALA A 49 -0.91 13.30 -0.61
C ALA A 49 -1.39 14.75 -0.69
N HIS A 50 -2.70 14.93 -0.82
CA HIS A 50 -3.33 16.25 -0.84
C HIS A 50 -3.94 16.58 0.51
N LEU A 51 -3.60 17.74 1.07
CA LEU A 51 -4.22 18.22 2.30
C LEU A 51 -5.68 18.59 2.00
N ALA A 52 -6.58 17.67 2.32
CA ALA A 52 -8.01 17.80 2.09
C ALA A 52 -8.77 17.13 3.22
N PRO A 53 -8.78 17.74 4.44
CA PRO A 53 -9.37 17.10 5.62
C PRO A 53 -10.83 16.71 5.43
N ASP A 54 -11.59 17.50 4.70
CA ASP A 54 -13.02 17.25 4.46
C ASP A 54 -13.27 16.05 3.54
N ALA A 55 -12.26 15.61 2.81
CA ALA A 55 -12.35 14.45 1.91
C ALA A 55 -11.90 13.15 2.59
N VAL A 56 -11.33 13.22 3.80
CA VAL A 56 -10.97 12.02 4.58
C VAL A 56 -12.25 11.39 5.11
N ARG A 57 -12.50 10.12 4.77
CA ARG A 57 -13.79 9.46 5.04
C ARG A 57 -13.61 8.16 5.77
N ALA A 58 -14.72 7.69 6.39
CA ALA A 58 -14.84 6.33 6.86
C ALA A 58 -14.76 5.36 5.66
N ARG A 59 -14.08 4.23 5.87
CA ARG A 59 -13.87 3.24 4.82
C ARG A 59 -15.08 2.33 4.67
N ALA A 60 -15.38 1.96 3.43
CA ALA A 60 -16.21 0.80 3.13
C ALA A 60 -15.32 -0.45 3.15
N SER A 61 -15.91 -1.63 3.21
CA SER A 61 -15.19 -2.90 3.11
C SER A 61 -16.00 -3.91 2.31
N ASN A 62 -15.30 -4.85 1.69
CA ASN A 62 -15.90 -5.96 0.97
C ASN A 62 -15.25 -7.27 1.41
N PRO A 63 -16.02 -8.37 1.50
CA PRO A 63 -15.43 -9.66 1.82
C PRO A 63 -14.62 -10.20 0.64
N VAL A 64 -13.39 -10.62 0.90
CA VAL A 64 -12.52 -11.29 -0.07
C VAL A 64 -11.85 -12.46 0.65
N ASP A 65 -12.07 -13.67 0.19
CA ASP A 65 -11.46 -14.88 0.77
C ASP A 65 -11.63 -14.96 2.30
N GLY A 66 -12.81 -14.57 2.80
CA GLY A 66 -13.12 -14.62 4.23
C GLY A 66 -12.63 -13.44 5.05
N GLU A 67 -11.99 -12.44 4.43
CA GLU A 67 -11.51 -11.23 5.09
C GLU A 67 -12.31 -10.02 4.64
N ASP A 68 -12.55 -9.08 5.56
CA ASP A 68 -13.12 -7.77 5.22
C ASP A 68 -12.00 -6.85 4.74
N VAL A 69 -12.07 -6.51 3.46
CA VAL A 69 -11.04 -5.71 2.79
C VAL A 69 -11.51 -4.27 2.66
N PRO A 70 -10.73 -3.28 3.15
CA PRO A 70 -11.09 -1.88 2.98
C PRO A 70 -11.18 -1.49 1.50
N VAL A 71 -12.12 -0.63 1.16
CA VAL A 71 -12.29 -0.11 -0.21
C VAL A 71 -12.58 1.39 -0.13
N PRO A 72 -11.86 2.27 -0.84
CA PRO A 72 -10.75 1.94 -1.72
C PRO A 72 -9.47 1.56 -0.95
N HIS A 73 -8.57 0.90 -1.65
CA HIS A 73 -7.19 0.72 -1.18
C HIS A 73 -6.25 0.76 -2.38
N PHE A 74 -4.98 1.01 -2.12
CA PHE A 74 -3.95 1.02 -3.15
C PHE A 74 -2.65 0.46 -2.58
N GLY A 75 -1.74 0.13 -3.46
CA GLY A 75 -0.43 -0.38 -3.05
C GLY A 75 0.32 -0.97 -4.22
N LEU A 76 1.13 -1.96 -3.93
CA LEU A 76 2.02 -2.57 -4.92
C LEU A 76 1.92 -4.08 -4.89
N VAL A 77 2.19 -4.66 -6.05
CA VAL A 77 2.49 -6.08 -6.15
C VAL A 77 4.00 -6.19 -6.22
N LEU A 78 4.60 -6.67 -5.15
CA LEU A 78 6.05 -6.75 -4.98
C LEU A 78 6.57 -8.14 -5.35
N ALA A 79 7.87 -8.25 -5.62
CA ALA A 79 8.53 -9.53 -5.59
C ALA A 79 8.44 -10.10 -4.17
N MET A 80 8.36 -11.42 -4.03
CA MET A 80 8.14 -12.05 -2.71
C MET A 80 9.22 -11.65 -1.70
N ALA A 81 10.48 -11.58 -2.12
CA ALA A 81 11.57 -11.18 -1.23
C ALA A 81 11.40 -9.75 -0.72
N ASP A 82 10.98 -8.84 -1.59
CA ASP A 82 10.74 -7.44 -1.21
C ASP A 82 9.53 -7.32 -0.29
N TRP A 83 8.49 -8.11 -0.54
CA TRP A 83 7.31 -8.15 0.32
C TRP A 83 7.66 -8.60 1.73
N LYS A 84 8.46 -9.66 1.85
CA LYS A 84 8.91 -10.16 3.15
C LYS A 84 9.76 -9.13 3.89
N ALA A 85 10.67 -8.44 3.19
CA ALA A 85 11.50 -7.40 3.78
C ALA A 85 10.65 -6.23 4.29
N LEU A 86 9.64 -5.82 3.51
CA LEU A 86 8.72 -4.76 3.93
C LEU A 86 7.88 -5.20 5.12
N ALA A 87 7.37 -6.42 5.13
CA ALA A 87 6.60 -6.96 6.26
C ALA A 87 7.42 -6.93 7.54
N ASP A 88 8.69 -7.35 7.49
CA ASP A 88 9.59 -7.32 8.65
C ASP A 88 9.84 -5.89 9.13
N ARG A 89 10.04 -4.96 8.21
CA ARG A 89 10.24 -3.54 8.53
C ARG A 89 9.02 -2.95 9.23
N LEU A 90 7.83 -3.24 8.71
CA LEU A 90 6.60 -2.73 9.29
C LEU A 90 6.31 -3.34 10.67
N ARG A 91 6.54 -4.64 10.83
CA ARG A 91 6.42 -5.29 12.15
C ARG A 91 7.39 -4.69 13.16
N SER A 92 8.63 -4.47 12.77
CA SER A 92 9.66 -3.89 13.64
C SER A 92 9.32 -2.46 14.06
N ALA A 93 8.58 -1.73 13.23
CA ALA A 93 8.11 -0.38 13.53
C ALA A 93 6.85 -0.36 14.40
N GLY A 94 6.30 -1.51 14.76
CA GLY A 94 5.09 -1.60 15.57
C GLY A 94 3.80 -1.30 14.82
N THR A 95 3.80 -1.49 13.50
CA THR A 95 2.63 -1.21 12.66
C THR A 95 1.43 -2.04 13.11
N LYS A 96 0.27 -1.38 13.20
CA LYS A 96 -1.01 -2.06 13.41
C LYS A 96 -1.59 -2.37 12.04
N PHE A 97 -1.71 -3.64 11.72
CA PHE A 97 -2.24 -4.07 10.44
C PHE A 97 -3.77 -4.21 10.50
N VAL A 98 -4.43 -3.89 9.39
CA VAL A 98 -5.84 -4.27 9.19
C VAL A 98 -5.91 -5.76 8.91
N ILE A 99 -5.00 -6.24 8.06
CA ILE A 99 -4.80 -7.66 7.83
C ILE A 99 -3.31 -7.92 7.99
N GLU A 100 -2.95 -8.77 8.96
CA GLU A 100 -1.56 -9.14 9.24
C GLU A 100 -0.91 -9.77 8.02
N PRO A 101 0.41 -9.58 7.83
CA PRO A 101 1.12 -10.26 6.76
C PRO A 101 0.81 -11.75 6.73
N THR A 102 0.27 -12.23 5.63
CA THR A 102 -0.28 -13.58 5.48
C THR A 102 0.10 -14.14 4.12
N VAL A 103 0.47 -15.42 4.09
CA VAL A 103 0.68 -16.17 2.85
C VAL A 103 -0.54 -17.06 2.63
N ARG A 104 -1.15 -16.97 1.45
CA ARG A 104 -2.32 -17.76 1.06
C ARG A 104 -1.93 -18.79 0.01
N PHE A 105 -2.59 -19.94 0.02
CA PHE A 105 -2.38 -21.01 -0.96
C PHE A 105 -0.94 -21.50 -0.96
N GLU A 106 -0.30 -21.54 0.21
CA GLU A 106 1.09 -21.93 0.35
C GLU A 106 1.34 -23.31 -0.25
N GLY A 107 2.40 -23.41 -1.06
CA GLY A 107 2.74 -24.65 -1.76
C GLY A 107 1.90 -24.96 -2.98
N GLN A 108 0.95 -24.08 -3.35
CA GLN A 108 0.06 -24.26 -4.50
C GLN A 108 0.43 -23.27 -5.61
N PRO A 109 0.00 -23.53 -6.87
CA PRO A 109 0.33 -22.63 -7.99
C PRO A 109 -0.11 -21.18 -7.80
N GLY A 110 -1.17 -20.95 -7.03
CA GLY A 110 -1.69 -19.60 -6.75
C GLY A 110 -1.13 -18.97 -5.48
N GLU A 111 -0.05 -19.50 -4.93
CA GLU A 111 0.53 -18.95 -3.70
C GLU A 111 0.76 -17.45 -3.80
N GLN A 112 0.26 -16.73 -2.82
CA GLN A 112 0.37 -15.27 -2.77
C GLN A 112 0.44 -14.79 -1.33
N ALA A 113 0.98 -13.59 -1.16
CA ALA A 113 1.09 -12.96 0.14
C ALA A 113 0.38 -11.61 0.11
N THR A 114 -0.16 -11.20 1.24
CA THR A 114 -0.81 -9.90 1.37
C THR A 114 -0.66 -9.35 2.78
N MET A 115 -0.75 -8.03 2.88
CA MET A 115 -0.90 -7.30 4.14
C MET A 115 -1.64 -6.00 3.86
N PHE A 116 -2.46 -5.57 4.81
CA PHE A 116 -3.21 -4.31 4.73
C PHE A 116 -2.89 -3.46 5.94
N LEU A 117 -2.66 -2.18 5.71
CA LEU A 117 -2.43 -1.22 6.78
C LEU A 117 -3.05 0.12 6.41
N LEU A 118 -3.15 1.01 7.39
CA LEU A 118 -3.68 2.35 7.18
C LEU A 118 -2.57 3.38 7.30
N ASP A 119 -2.65 4.43 6.47
CA ASP A 119 -1.85 5.61 6.71
C ASP A 119 -2.46 6.43 7.87
N PRO A 120 -1.79 7.50 8.34
CA PRO A 120 -2.31 8.28 9.47
C PRO A 120 -3.69 8.92 9.23
N ALA A 121 -4.06 9.17 7.97
CA ALA A 121 -5.37 9.74 7.62
C ALA A 121 -6.46 8.69 7.45
N GLY A 122 -6.09 7.40 7.52
CA GLY A 122 -7.03 6.29 7.36
C GLY A 122 -7.13 5.77 5.93
N ASN A 123 -6.28 6.23 5.01
CA ASN A 123 -6.21 5.61 3.69
C ASN A 123 -5.66 4.20 3.82
N ALA A 124 -6.28 3.25 3.13
CA ALA A 124 -5.88 1.85 3.20
C ALA A 124 -4.88 1.51 2.10
N LEU A 125 -3.83 0.78 2.48
CA LEU A 125 -2.84 0.28 1.56
C LEU A 125 -2.79 -1.25 1.62
N GLU A 126 -2.56 -1.85 0.46
CA GLU A 126 -2.27 -3.27 0.35
C GLU A 126 -0.92 -3.47 -0.31
N PHE A 127 -0.06 -4.28 0.29
CA PHE A 127 1.15 -4.78 -0.37
C PHE A 127 1.01 -6.26 -0.53
N LYS A 128 1.09 -6.73 -1.77
CA LYS A 128 0.92 -8.13 -2.07
C LYS A 128 2.08 -8.65 -2.91
N ALA A 129 2.21 -9.94 -2.98
CA ALA A 129 3.19 -10.61 -3.82
C ALA A 129 2.61 -11.92 -4.32
N MET A 130 2.99 -12.30 -5.54
CA MET A 130 2.70 -13.60 -6.09
C MET A 130 3.98 -14.44 -6.03
N ALA A 131 3.89 -15.68 -5.58
CA ALA A 131 5.03 -16.59 -5.64
C ALA A 131 5.50 -16.77 -7.08
N ASP A 132 4.55 -16.84 -8.01
CA ASP A 132 4.82 -16.79 -9.45
C ASP A 132 4.20 -15.52 -10.03
N PRO A 133 5.03 -14.50 -10.37
CA PRO A 133 4.51 -13.23 -10.89
C PRO A 133 3.63 -13.38 -12.13
N ALA A 134 3.85 -14.42 -12.92
CA ALA A 134 3.05 -14.70 -14.13
C ALA A 134 1.59 -15.05 -13.79
N LYS A 135 1.29 -15.36 -12.52
CA LYS A 135 -0.05 -15.73 -12.07
C LYS A 135 -0.90 -14.55 -11.64
N LEU A 136 -0.36 -13.34 -11.64
CA LEU A 136 -1.10 -12.16 -11.14
C LEU A 136 -2.47 -12.00 -11.80
N PHE A 137 -2.55 -12.23 -13.11
CA PHE A 137 -3.78 -12.11 -13.87
C PHE A 137 -4.37 -13.46 -14.28
N ALA A 138 -3.92 -14.54 -13.67
CA ALA A 138 -4.44 -15.86 -13.97
C ALA A 138 -5.90 -15.98 -13.50
N LYS A 139 -6.73 -16.61 -14.35
CA LYS A 139 -8.16 -16.79 -14.05
C LYS A 139 -8.43 -18.06 -13.26
N ASN A 140 -7.47 -18.96 -13.24
CA ASN A 140 -7.58 -20.24 -12.52
C ASN A 140 -6.33 -20.47 -11.69
#